data_4db6e3637a935f974092b6b996630c8c
#
_entry.id   4db6e3637a935f974092b6b996630c8c
#
_cell.length_a   1.000
_cell.length_b   1.000
_cell.length_c   1.000
_cell.angle_alpha   90.00
_cell.angle_beta   90.00
_cell.angle_gamma   90.00
#
_symmetry.space_group_name_H-M   'P 1'
#
loop_
_entity.id
_entity.type
_entity.pdbx_description
1 polymer ?
#
loop_
_entity_poly.entity_id
_entity_poly.type
_entity_poly.pdbx_seq_one_letter_code
_entity_poly.pdbx_strand_id
1 'polypeptide(L)'
;MNVIPFRRPEPRAEPLAFAVGARVDLRVGAIASGIVRARGEGDEAFSFSGLSRLLRAARMAWRERGIHAPLVLSVPPERHATLEADMLSEAAFEAGCTRHALSFELCERTIVAAGPALAEELRARGWGVVLRGDAACPLPFGARARALYTELVVDAPDAPDPFMALDAADRTPFGRRLLAAKAAGLVITAETVRSAAQAKMLAIGGFDRGGGPFAEASLR
;
A
#
# COMPACT_ATOMS: atom_id res chain seq x y z
N MET A 1 -50.66 -30.24 9.92
CA MET A 1 -50.36 -29.26 8.84
C MET A 1 -49.02 -28.65 9.17
N ASN A 2 -47.92 -29.14 8.54
CA ASN A 2 -46.56 -28.66 8.84
C ASN A 2 -46.31 -27.43 7.98
N VAL A 3 -46.22 -26.25 8.60
CA VAL A 3 -45.82 -25.01 7.94
C VAL A 3 -44.27 -25.03 7.81
N ILE A 4 -43.78 -25.23 6.57
CA ILE A 4 -42.36 -25.09 6.25
C ILE A 4 -42.03 -23.58 6.27
N PRO A 5 -41.15 -23.08 7.15
CA PRO A 5 -40.82 -21.67 7.16
C PRO A 5 -40.08 -21.33 5.87
N PHE A 6 -40.65 -20.40 5.11
CA PHE A 6 -40.05 -19.84 3.89
C PHE A 6 -38.82 -19.03 4.30
N ARG A 7 -37.62 -19.63 4.23
CA ARG A 7 -36.38 -18.87 4.33
C ARG A 7 -36.28 -17.97 3.10
N ARG A 8 -36.46 -16.67 3.30
CA ARG A 8 -36.05 -15.69 2.27
C ARG A 8 -34.59 -16.01 1.91
N PRO A 9 -34.26 -16.16 0.61
CA PRO A 9 -32.86 -16.25 0.21
C PRO A 9 -32.17 -14.98 0.70
N GLU A 10 -31.11 -15.14 1.48
CA GLU A 10 -30.26 -14.01 1.86
C GLU A 10 -29.79 -13.34 0.57
N PRO A 11 -29.92 -11.99 0.46
CA PRO A 11 -29.39 -11.30 -0.70
C PRO A 11 -27.93 -11.71 -0.85
N ARG A 12 -27.58 -12.32 -1.98
CA ARG A 12 -26.17 -12.60 -2.30
C ARG A 12 -25.45 -11.28 -2.27
N ALA A 13 -24.59 -11.09 -1.26
CA ALA A 13 -23.73 -9.93 -1.20
C ALA A 13 -22.97 -9.84 -2.53
N GLU A 14 -23.09 -8.69 -3.20
CA GLU A 14 -22.35 -8.46 -4.43
C GLU A 14 -20.86 -8.77 -4.21
N PRO A 15 -20.21 -9.41 -5.18
CA PRO A 15 -18.78 -9.70 -5.04
C PRO A 15 -18.02 -8.38 -4.91
N LEU A 16 -17.26 -8.21 -3.82
CA LEU A 16 -16.42 -7.04 -3.63
C LEU A 16 -15.39 -6.99 -4.76
N ALA A 17 -15.47 -5.95 -5.57
CA ALA A 17 -14.49 -5.73 -6.63
C ALA A 17 -13.19 -5.19 -6.00
N PHE A 18 -12.07 -5.88 -6.26
CA PHE A 18 -10.76 -5.44 -5.84
C PHE A 18 -9.71 -5.77 -6.89
N ALA A 19 -8.56 -5.12 -6.80
CA ALA A 19 -7.38 -5.46 -7.58
C ALA A 19 -6.22 -5.77 -6.64
N VAL A 20 -5.43 -6.78 -6.98
CA VAL A 20 -4.16 -7.05 -6.33
C VAL A 20 -3.06 -6.87 -7.36
N GLY A 21 -2.21 -5.87 -7.16
CA GLY A 21 -0.99 -5.65 -7.94
C GLY A 21 0.23 -6.17 -7.19
N ALA A 22 1.37 -6.33 -7.89
CA ALA A 22 2.63 -6.70 -7.28
C ALA A 22 3.56 -5.50 -7.13
N ARG A 23 4.42 -5.56 -6.10
CA ARG A 23 5.65 -4.78 -5.98
C ARG A 23 6.82 -5.76 -5.93
N VAL A 24 7.80 -5.56 -6.77
CA VAL A 24 8.99 -6.40 -6.85
C VAL A 24 10.20 -5.67 -6.26
N ASP A 25 11.09 -6.40 -5.64
CA ASP A 25 12.42 -5.92 -5.28
C ASP A 25 13.22 -5.71 -6.58
N LEU A 26 13.69 -4.48 -6.79
CA LEU A 26 14.35 -4.11 -8.04
C LEU A 26 15.77 -4.67 -8.18
N ARG A 27 16.37 -5.19 -7.11
CA ARG A 27 17.72 -5.76 -7.11
C ARG A 27 17.70 -7.24 -7.47
N VAL A 28 16.71 -7.97 -6.94
CA VAL A 28 16.64 -9.44 -7.07
C VAL A 28 15.48 -9.90 -7.94
N GLY A 29 14.54 -9.01 -8.30
CA GLY A 29 13.39 -9.35 -9.13
C GLY A 29 12.30 -10.16 -8.43
N ALA A 30 12.43 -10.42 -7.12
CA ALA A 30 11.45 -11.19 -6.37
C ALA A 30 10.26 -10.33 -5.96
N ILE A 31 9.08 -10.95 -5.83
CA ILE A 31 7.89 -10.26 -5.33
C ILE A 31 8.10 -9.88 -3.86
N ALA A 32 8.10 -8.58 -3.58
CA ALA A 32 8.35 -8.02 -2.26
C ALA A 32 7.04 -7.80 -1.47
N SER A 33 5.95 -7.41 -2.15
CA SER A 33 4.63 -7.25 -1.54
C SER A 33 3.53 -7.22 -2.59
N GLY A 34 2.27 -7.45 -2.16
CA GLY A 34 1.07 -7.22 -2.96
C GLY A 34 0.36 -5.95 -2.53
N ILE A 35 -0.12 -5.13 -3.47
CA ILE A 35 -0.96 -3.97 -3.16
C ILE A 35 -2.42 -4.31 -3.44
N VAL A 36 -3.27 -4.16 -2.43
CA VAL A 36 -4.72 -4.40 -2.50
C VAL A 36 -5.43 -3.05 -2.63
N ARG A 37 -6.19 -2.89 -3.70
CA ARG A 37 -7.03 -1.71 -3.94
C ARG A 37 -8.48 -2.16 -4.11
N ALA A 38 -9.38 -1.64 -3.27
CA ALA A 38 -10.82 -1.80 -3.51
C ALA A 38 -11.19 -1.10 -4.81
N ARG A 39 -12.08 -1.72 -5.60
CA ARG A 39 -12.67 -1.14 -6.80
C ARG A 39 -14.13 -0.82 -6.53
N GLY A 40 -14.56 0.39 -6.89
CA GLY A 40 -15.91 0.88 -6.67
C GLY A 40 -15.98 2.00 -5.63
N GLU A 41 -17.00 2.83 -5.74
CA GLU A 41 -17.19 4.03 -4.90
C GLU A 41 -17.98 3.74 -3.60
N GLY A 42 -18.29 2.47 -3.32
CA GLY A 42 -19.17 2.08 -2.22
C GLY A 42 -18.50 2.13 -0.84
N ASP A 43 -19.24 2.63 0.14
CA ASP A 43 -18.88 2.62 1.56
C ASP A 43 -18.73 1.21 2.11
N GLU A 44 -19.35 0.23 1.46
CA GLU A 44 -19.39 -1.16 1.92
C GLU A 44 -18.02 -1.81 1.99
N ALA A 45 -17.12 -1.52 1.02
CA ALA A 45 -15.78 -2.11 0.99
C ALA A 45 -14.93 -1.73 2.21
N PHE A 46 -15.17 -0.56 2.81
CA PHE A 46 -14.47 -0.03 3.98
C PHE A 46 -15.30 -0.09 5.28
N SER A 47 -16.42 -0.83 5.27
CA SER A 47 -17.05 -1.31 6.51
C SER A 47 -16.22 -2.44 7.12
N PHE A 48 -16.43 -2.74 8.39
CA PHE A 48 -15.76 -3.87 9.07
C PHE A 48 -15.90 -5.18 8.29
N SER A 49 -17.12 -5.56 7.94
CA SER A 49 -17.40 -6.79 7.20
C SER A 49 -16.84 -6.77 5.77
N GLY A 50 -16.92 -5.62 5.10
CA GLY A 50 -16.37 -5.41 3.76
C GLY A 50 -14.85 -5.56 3.75
N LEU A 51 -14.15 -4.92 4.68
CA LEU A 51 -12.69 -5.02 4.83
C LEU A 51 -12.24 -6.45 5.16
N SER A 52 -12.90 -7.12 6.10
CA SER A 52 -12.60 -8.52 6.43
C SER A 52 -12.73 -9.41 5.21
N ARG A 53 -13.83 -9.28 4.44
CA ARG A 53 -14.05 -10.05 3.21
C ARG A 53 -13.02 -9.73 2.15
N LEU A 54 -12.72 -8.44 1.93
CA LEU A 54 -11.72 -7.95 0.97
C LEU A 54 -10.33 -8.54 1.26
N LEU A 55 -9.86 -8.40 2.49
CA LEU A 55 -8.55 -8.88 2.91
C LEU A 55 -8.44 -10.40 2.84
N ARG A 56 -9.49 -11.12 3.23
CA ARG A 56 -9.55 -12.58 3.11
C ARG A 56 -9.46 -13.03 1.66
N ALA A 57 -10.25 -12.42 0.77
CA ALA A 57 -10.25 -12.73 -0.65
C ALA A 57 -8.89 -12.40 -1.31
N ALA A 58 -8.32 -11.23 -1.01
CA ALA A 58 -7.01 -10.84 -1.53
C ALA A 58 -5.90 -11.81 -1.08
N ARG A 59 -5.91 -12.21 0.20
CA ARG A 59 -4.95 -13.19 0.74
C ARG A 59 -5.10 -14.57 0.10
N MET A 60 -6.32 -15.02 -0.15
CA MET A 60 -6.57 -16.28 -0.85
C MET A 60 -6.05 -16.22 -2.28
N ALA A 61 -6.43 -15.21 -3.05
CA ALA A 61 -5.97 -15.01 -4.43
C ALA A 61 -4.44 -14.92 -4.53
N TRP A 62 -3.78 -14.36 -3.51
CA TRP A 62 -2.34 -14.25 -3.44
C TRP A 62 -1.68 -15.62 -3.19
N ARG A 63 -2.23 -16.41 -2.28
CA ARG A 63 -1.76 -17.77 -1.96
C ARG A 63 -2.01 -18.77 -3.08
N GLU A 64 -3.12 -18.67 -3.78
CA GLU A 64 -3.44 -19.52 -4.95
C GLU A 64 -2.40 -19.37 -6.06
N ARG A 65 -1.72 -18.23 -6.13
CA ARG A 65 -0.57 -18.00 -7.03
C ARG A 65 0.77 -18.47 -6.45
N GLY A 66 0.77 -19.12 -5.30
CA GLY A 66 1.99 -19.55 -4.61
C GLY A 66 2.80 -18.41 -4.00
N ILE A 67 2.22 -17.21 -3.85
CA ILE A 67 2.93 -16.02 -3.36
C ILE A 67 2.71 -15.86 -1.85
N HIS A 68 3.80 -15.79 -1.10
CA HIS A 68 3.80 -15.65 0.36
C HIS A 68 4.25 -14.26 0.84
N ALA A 69 4.49 -13.33 -0.07
CA ALA A 69 4.86 -11.96 0.26
C ALA A 69 3.71 -11.22 0.99
N PRO A 70 4.03 -10.24 1.87
CA PRO A 70 3.04 -9.47 2.61
C PRO A 70 2.14 -8.66 1.67
N LEU A 71 0.95 -8.31 2.16
CA LEU A 71 0.01 -7.44 1.47
C LEU A 71 0.10 -6.01 2.01
N VAL A 72 -0.25 -5.06 1.18
CA VAL A 72 -0.44 -3.65 1.52
C VAL A 72 -1.86 -3.28 1.14
N LEU A 73 -2.70 -2.88 2.09
CA LEU A 73 -4.04 -2.34 1.82
C LEU A 73 -3.91 -0.84 1.56
N SER A 74 -4.26 -0.42 0.36
CA SER A 74 -4.33 1.01 0.02
C SER A 74 -5.64 1.60 0.55
N VAL A 75 -5.53 2.56 1.47
CA VAL A 75 -6.66 3.28 2.05
C VAL A 75 -6.94 4.51 1.16
N PRO A 76 -8.15 4.64 0.59
CA PRO A 76 -8.49 5.79 -0.23
C PRO A 76 -8.44 7.09 0.59
N PRO A 77 -7.97 8.21 0.00
CA PRO A 77 -7.82 9.48 0.71
C PRO A 77 -9.11 9.96 1.39
N GLU A 78 -10.24 9.77 0.74
CA GLU A 78 -11.57 10.18 1.23
C GLU A 78 -12.03 9.40 2.46
N ARG A 79 -11.39 8.27 2.76
CA ARG A 79 -11.73 7.42 3.90
C ARG A 79 -10.89 7.67 5.14
N HIS A 80 -9.78 8.37 5.02
CA HIS A 80 -8.86 8.59 6.14
C HIS A 80 -9.53 9.23 7.37
N ALA A 81 -10.45 10.18 7.17
CA ALA A 81 -11.12 10.89 8.25
C ALA A 81 -12.20 10.05 8.96
N THR A 82 -12.66 8.96 8.33
CA THR A 82 -13.76 8.13 8.85
C THR A 82 -13.31 6.75 9.30
N LEU A 83 -12.06 6.37 9.03
CA LEU A 83 -11.53 5.07 9.41
C LEU A 83 -10.80 5.16 10.75
N GLU A 84 -11.13 4.21 11.62
CA GLU A 84 -10.50 4.03 12.93
C GLU A 84 -9.48 2.89 12.87
N ALA A 85 -8.35 3.06 13.55
CA ALA A 85 -7.29 2.06 13.59
C ALA A 85 -7.75 0.76 14.26
N ASP A 86 -8.69 0.82 15.22
CA ASP A 86 -9.29 -0.36 15.83
C ASP A 86 -10.08 -1.17 14.82
N MET A 87 -10.96 -0.53 14.07
CA MET A 87 -11.76 -1.17 13.04
C MET A 87 -10.89 -1.82 11.95
N LEU A 88 -9.84 -1.12 11.49
CA LEU A 88 -8.88 -1.68 10.52
C LEU A 88 -8.14 -2.89 11.09
N SER A 89 -7.72 -2.81 12.36
CA SER A 89 -6.99 -3.87 13.04
C SER A 89 -7.85 -5.11 13.24
N GLU A 90 -9.07 -4.94 13.72
CA GLU A 90 -10.03 -6.03 13.96
C GLU A 90 -10.42 -6.71 12.66
N ALA A 91 -10.72 -5.94 11.59
CA ALA A 91 -11.02 -6.48 10.28
C ALA A 91 -9.85 -7.28 9.69
N ALA A 92 -8.60 -6.82 9.90
CA ALA A 92 -7.40 -7.53 9.48
C ALA A 92 -7.22 -8.85 10.25
N PHE A 93 -7.42 -8.86 11.57
CA PHE A 93 -7.35 -10.08 12.39
C PHE A 93 -8.46 -11.07 12.01
N GLU A 94 -9.68 -10.61 11.82
CA GLU A 94 -10.80 -11.43 11.36
C GLU A 94 -10.52 -12.07 10.00
N ALA A 95 -9.84 -11.36 9.11
CA ALA A 95 -9.35 -11.90 7.83
C ALA A 95 -8.17 -12.88 8.00
N GLY A 96 -7.66 -13.07 9.21
CA GLY A 96 -6.50 -13.90 9.54
C GLY A 96 -5.17 -13.30 9.08
N CYS A 97 -5.08 -11.97 8.93
CA CYS A 97 -3.82 -11.28 8.68
C CYS A 97 -3.02 -11.10 9.97
N THR A 98 -1.71 -11.25 9.87
CA THR A 98 -0.78 -10.91 10.95
C THR A 98 -0.14 -9.55 10.69
N ARG A 99 0.42 -8.93 11.73
CA ARG A 99 1.09 -7.63 11.64
C ARG A 99 2.28 -7.60 10.68
N HIS A 100 2.92 -8.75 10.44
CA HIS A 100 4.00 -8.89 9.47
C HIS A 100 3.52 -9.18 8.04
N ALA A 101 2.27 -9.63 7.90
CA ALA A 101 1.70 -10.01 6.61
C ALA A 101 0.84 -8.92 5.98
N LEU A 102 0.57 -7.82 6.70
CA LEU A 102 -0.24 -6.71 6.21
C LEU A 102 0.32 -5.37 6.67
N SER A 103 0.32 -4.40 5.77
CA SER A 103 0.57 -2.98 6.04
C SER A 103 -0.57 -2.14 5.47
N PHE A 104 -0.72 -0.91 5.95
CA PHE A 104 -1.72 0.04 5.45
C PHE A 104 -1.03 1.18 4.71
N GLU A 105 -1.43 1.43 3.45
CA GLU A 105 -0.94 2.55 2.66
C GLU A 105 -1.86 3.74 2.84
N LEU A 106 -1.28 4.85 3.32
CA LEU A 106 -1.98 6.10 3.58
C LEU A 106 -1.45 7.19 2.65
N CYS A 107 -2.37 8.03 2.13
CA CYS A 107 -2.02 9.14 1.26
C CYS A 107 -1.43 10.32 2.06
N GLU A 108 -0.29 10.83 1.61
CA GLU A 108 0.40 11.95 2.23
C GLU A 108 -0.45 13.22 2.30
N ARG A 109 -1.17 13.54 1.22
CA ARG A 109 -2.08 14.71 1.17
C ARG A 109 -3.08 14.69 2.31
N THR A 110 -3.63 13.52 2.60
CA THR A 110 -4.60 13.37 3.68
C THR A 110 -3.96 13.52 5.06
N ILE A 111 -2.74 12.99 5.22
CA ILE A 111 -1.99 13.15 6.48
C ILE A 111 -1.64 14.62 6.71
N VAL A 112 -1.30 15.37 5.65
CA VAL A 112 -1.07 16.82 5.75
C VAL A 112 -2.34 17.54 6.16
N ALA A 113 -3.49 17.16 5.60
CA ALA A 113 -4.77 17.83 5.86
C ALA A 113 -5.40 17.47 7.22
N ALA A 114 -5.37 16.18 7.61
CA ALA A 114 -6.08 15.65 8.77
C ALA A 114 -5.17 15.29 9.96
N GLY A 115 -3.85 15.36 9.78
CA GLY A 115 -2.87 14.93 10.78
C GLY A 115 -2.52 13.45 10.71
N PRO A 116 -1.49 13.03 11.48
CA PRO A 116 -0.94 11.68 11.43
C PRO A 116 -1.64 10.69 12.38
N ALA A 117 -2.72 11.04 13.05
CA ALA A 117 -3.33 10.24 14.13
C ALA A 117 -3.58 8.78 13.72
N LEU A 118 -4.19 8.52 12.57
CA LEU A 118 -4.44 7.17 12.08
C LEU A 118 -3.11 6.38 11.90
N ALA A 119 -2.07 7.03 11.35
CA ALA A 119 -0.76 6.39 11.20
C ALA A 119 -0.12 6.06 12.56
N GLU A 120 -0.20 6.98 13.51
CA GLU A 120 0.31 6.81 14.88
C GLU A 120 -0.38 5.64 15.59
N GLU A 121 -1.69 5.58 15.50
CA GLU A 121 -2.49 4.52 16.11
C GLU A 121 -2.25 3.15 15.47
N LEU A 122 -2.17 3.06 14.15
CA LEU A 122 -1.81 1.81 13.45
C LEU A 122 -0.40 1.34 13.87
N ARG A 123 0.57 2.25 13.95
CA ARG A 123 1.92 1.93 14.43
C ARG A 123 1.94 1.49 15.88
N ALA A 124 1.18 2.14 16.76
CA ALA A 124 1.06 1.74 18.17
C ALA A 124 0.50 0.32 18.31
N ARG A 125 -0.36 -0.12 17.40
CA ARG A 125 -0.89 -1.50 17.32
C ARG A 125 0.08 -2.47 16.63
N GLY A 126 1.23 -1.99 16.14
CA GLY A 126 2.29 -2.81 15.53
C GLY A 126 2.10 -3.06 14.03
N TRP A 127 1.17 -2.39 13.35
CA TRP A 127 1.01 -2.51 11.90
C TRP A 127 2.08 -1.73 11.15
N GLY A 128 2.46 -2.22 9.96
CA GLY A 128 3.24 -1.45 9.00
C GLY A 128 2.39 -0.31 8.42
N VAL A 129 2.99 0.88 8.27
CA VAL A 129 2.35 2.01 7.57
C VAL A 129 3.23 2.44 6.42
N VAL A 130 2.64 2.44 5.23
CA VAL A 130 3.25 2.85 3.97
C VAL A 130 2.75 4.26 3.65
N LEU A 131 3.65 5.19 3.36
CA LEU A 131 3.30 6.53 2.95
C LEU A 131 3.27 6.62 1.42
N ARG A 132 2.09 6.83 0.84
CA ARG A 132 1.96 7.18 -0.57
C ARG A 132 2.22 8.68 -0.73
N GLY A 133 3.38 9.00 -1.28
CA GLY A 133 3.85 10.36 -1.45
C GLY A 133 3.01 11.18 -2.42
N ASP A 134 2.86 12.46 -2.12
CA ASP A 134 2.24 13.46 -2.97
C ASP A 134 3.28 14.55 -3.28
N ALA A 135 3.65 14.69 -4.55
CA ALA A 135 4.62 15.70 -4.97
C ALA A 135 4.17 17.13 -4.68
N ALA A 136 2.85 17.37 -4.63
CA ALA A 136 2.27 18.69 -4.35
C ALA A 136 2.28 19.05 -2.85
N CYS A 137 2.33 18.05 -1.96
CA CYS A 137 2.23 18.26 -0.51
C CYS A 137 3.26 17.40 0.26
N PRO A 138 4.57 17.59 0.06
CA PRO A 138 5.56 16.73 0.66
C PRO A 138 5.67 16.95 2.17
N LEU A 139 5.57 15.87 2.95
CA LEU A 139 5.90 15.89 4.38
C LEU A 139 7.42 15.94 4.60
N PRO A 140 7.89 16.70 5.59
CA PRO A 140 9.29 16.63 5.98
C PRO A 140 9.61 15.28 6.63
N PHE A 141 10.72 14.64 6.21
CA PHE A 141 11.21 13.43 6.83
C PHE A 141 12.21 13.77 7.94
N GLY A 142 11.76 13.63 9.18
CA GLY A 142 12.57 13.74 10.39
C GLY A 142 12.51 12.44 11.21
N ALA A 143 12.94 12.52 12.47
CA ALA A 143 12.92 11.38 13.40
C ALA A 143 11.52 10.76 13.55
N ARG A 144 10.47 11.58 13.51
CA ARG A 144 9.07 11.13 13.60
C ARG A 144 8.66 10.28 12.38
N ALA A 145 9.12 10.61 11.18
CA ALA A 145 8.82 9.83 9.99
C ALA A 145 9.32 8.38 10.09
N ARG A 146 10.53 8.19 10.66
CA ARG A 146 11.10 6.85 10.90
C ARG A 146 10.26 6.02 11.87
N ALA A 147 9.65 6.65 12.86
CA ALA A 147 8.78 5.96 13.81
C ALA A 147 7.42 5.58 13.21
N LEU A 148 6.91 6.39 12.26
CA LEU A 148 5.58 6.24 11.70
C LEU A 148 5.55 5.38 10.43
N TYR A 149 6.51 5.53 9.52
CA TYR A 149 6.45 4.92 8.20
C TYR A 149 7.53 3.86 8.02
N THR A 150 7.19 2.82 7.26
CA THR A 150 8.12 1.75 6.86
C THR A 150 8.56 1.90 5.40
N GLU A 151 7.76 2.57 4.59
CA GLU A 151 7.96 2.67 3.15
C GLU A 151 7.43 4.01 2.64
N LEU A 152 8.12 4.61 1.67
CA LEU A 152 7.66 5.74 0.87
C LEU A 152 7.40 5.26 -0.55
N VAL A 153 6.19 5.47 -1.04
CA VAL A 153 5.78 5.16 -2.41
C VAL A 153 5.65 6.45 -3.20
N VAL A 154 6.22 6.49 -4.40
CA VAL A 154 6.11 7.63 -5.33
C VAL A 154 5.80 7.12 -6.74
N ASP A 155 5.18 7.95 -7.56
CA ASP A 155 4.91 7.61 -8.95
C ASP A 155 6.19 7.65 -9.79
N ALA A 156 6.42 6.61 -10.62
CA ALA A 156 7.63 6.49 -11.44
C ALA A 156 7.83 7.62 -12.47
N PRO A 157 6.76 8.25 -13.03
CA PRO A 157 6.94 9.42 -13.91
C PRO A 157 7.55 10.62 -13.20
N ASP A 158 7.34 10.72 -11.88
CA ASP A 158 7.92 11.77 -11.04
C ASP A 158 9.31 11.37 -10.51
N ALA A 159 9.76 10.16 -10.80
CA ALA A 159 11.10 9.72 -10.48
C ALA A 159 12.12 10.47 -11.33
N PRO A 160 13.19 11.03 -10.74
CA PRO A 160 14.22 11.72 -11.48
C PRO A 160 14.86 10.78 -12.50
N ASP A 161 15.34 11.35 -13.62
CA ASP A 161 16.25 10.64 -14.52
C ASP A 161 17.37 10.03 -13.66
N PRO A 162 17.52 8.71 -13.66
CA PRO A 162 18.47 8.01 -12.78
C PRO A 162 19.91 8.43 -13.00
N PHE A 163 20.26 8.93 -14.19
CA PHE A 163 21.59 9.51 -14.46
C PHE A 163 21.81 10.84 -13.74
N MET A 164 20.75 11.50 -13.31
CA MET A 164 20.79 12.70 -12.49
C MET A 164 20.80 12.41 -10.99
N ALA A 165 20.66 11.13 -10.58
CA ALA A 165 20.10 10.82 -9.27
C ALA A 165 21.08 10.82 -8.10
N LEU A 166 22.34 10.44 -8.25
CA LEU A 166 23.22 10.34 -7.08
C LEU A 166 24.00 11.63 -6.81
N ASP A 167 24.49 12.32 -7.85
CA ASP A 167 25.27 13.55 -7.67
C ASP A 167 24.40 14.83 -7.70
N ALA A 168 23.19 14.73 -8.22
CA ALA A 168 22.24 15.84 -8.29
C ALA A 168 20.99 15.64 -7.41
N ALA A 169 20.89 14.52 -6.70
CA ALA A 169 19.73 14.21 -5.86
C ALA A 169 19.51 15.27 -4.77
N ASP A 170 20.56 15.85 -4.25
CA ASP A 170 20.51 16.95 -3.30
C ASP A 170 20.05 18.28 -3.88
N ARG A 171 20.10 18.44 -5.20
CA ARG A 171 19.77 19.69 -5.91
C ARG A 171 18.27 19.87 -6.17
N THR A 172 17.52 18.76 -6.31
CA THR A 172 16.08 18.83 -6.54
C THR A 172 15.31 18.62 -5.23
N PRO A 173 14.15 19.27 -5.03
CA PRO A 173 13.30 19.03 -3.88
C PRO A 173 12.91 17.53 -3.73
N PHE A 174 12.64 16.87 -4.86
CA PHE A 174 12.31 15.45 -4.91
C PHE A 174 13.50 14.58 -4.50
N GLY A 175 14.69 14.84 -5.04
CA GLY A 175 15.92 14.10 -4.70
C GLY A 175 16.28 14.24 -3.23
N ARG A 176 16.24 15.47 -2.67
CA ARG A 176 16.46 15.70 -1.24
C ARG A 176 15.48 14.90 -0.38
N ARG A 177 14.23 14.81 -0.81
CA ARG A 177 13.19 14.03 -0.13
C ARG A 177 13.51 12.54 -0.12
N LEU A 178 13.91 11.97 -1.26
CA LEU A 178 14.33 10.56 -1.34
C LEU A 178 15.52 10.27 -0.44
N LEU A 179 16.53 11.15 -0.45
CA LEU A 179 17.70 11.03 0.44
C LEU A 179 17.29 11.07 1.92
N ALA A 180 16.40 11.99 2.29
CA ALA A 180 15.89 12.09 3.66
C ALA A 180 15.09 10.85 4.07
N ALA A 181 14.26 10.31 3.19
CA ALA A 181 13.51 9.08 3.41
C ALA A 181 14.44 7.87 3.61
N LYS A 182 15.48 7.75 2.77
CA LYS A 182 16.52 6.72 2.93
C LYS A 182 17.31 6.88 4.23
N ALA A 183 17.73 8.08 4.56
CA ALA A 183 18.38 8.38 5.83
C ALA A 183 17.49 8.04 7.04
N ALA A 184 16.18 8.16 6.87
CA ALA A 184 15.19 7.69 7.84
C ALA A 184 15.00 6.16 7.85
N GLY A 185 15.64 5.41 6.96
CA GLY A 185 15.54 3.94 6.87
C GLY A 185 14.26 3.45 6.22
N LEU A 186 13.57 4.29 5.43
CA LEU A 186 12.38 3.89 4.70
C LEU A 186 12.76 3.11 3.44
N VAL A 187 11.95 2.10 3.10
CA VAL A 187 11.96 1.47 1.78
C VAL A 187 11.41 2.47 0.77
N ILE A 188 12.07 2.64 -0.38
CA ILE A 188 11.61 3.54 -1.45
C ILE A 188 11.04 2.71 -2.59
N THR A 189 9.76 2.93 -2.90
CA THR A 189 9.03 2.21 -3.93
C THR A 189 8.60 3.17 -5.04
N ALA A 190 8.88 2.81 -6.29
CA ALA A 190 8.33 3.47 -7.48
C ALA A 190 7.08 2.72 -7.97
N GLU A 191 5.95 3.41 -8.08
CA GLU A 191 4.75 2.88 -8.77
C GLU A 191 4.83 3.17 -10.28
N THR A 192 3.95 2.54 -11.07
CA THR A 192 3.83 2.75 -12.53
C THR A 192 5.08 2.44 -13.34
N VAL A 193 5.96 1.57 -12.84
CA VAL A 193 7.13 1.08 -13.59
C VAL A 193 6.66 0.28 -14.80
N ARG A 194 7.07 0.67 -16.00
CA ARG A 194 6.54 0.15 -17.27
C ARG A 194 7.43 -0.90 -17.93
N SER A 195 8.73 -0.89 -17.64
CA SER A 195 9.70 -1.76 -18.32
C SER A 195 10.85 -2.21 -17.41
N ALA A 196 11.51 -3.29 -17.80
CA ALA A 196 12.72 -3.77 -17.14
C ALA A 196 13.88 -2.75 -17.21
N ALA A 197 13.97 -1.99 -18.31
CA ALA A 197 14.97 -0.92 -18.44
C ALA A 197 14.71 0.18 -17.39
N GLN A 198 13.47 0.64 -17.25
CA GLN A 198 13.10 1.62 -16.23
C GLN A 198 13.34 1.08 -14.83
N ALA A 199 12.98 -0.21 -14.56
CA ALA A 199 13.23 -0.87 -13.29
C ALA A 199 14.72 -0.87 -12.91
N LYS A 200 15.59 -1.24 -13.87
CA LYS A 200 17.04 -1.21 -13.68
C LYS A 200 17.56 0.19 -13.37
N MET A 201 17.05 1.18 -14.08
CA MET A 201 17.42 2.58 -13.87
C MET A 201 17.00 3.08 -12.48
N LEU A 202 15.79 2.75 -12.05
CA LEU A 202 15.30 3.09 -10.72
C LEU A 202 16.14 2.41 -9.61
N ALA A 203 16.54 1.14 -9.80
CA ALA A 203 17.42 0.44 -8.87
C ALA A 203 18.77 1.16 -8.72
N ILE A 204 19.37 1.61 -9.83
CA ILE A 204 20.60 2.41 -9.82
C ILE A 204 20.36 3.75 -9.10
N GLY A 205 19.22 4.40 -9.36
CA GLY A 205 18.79 5.63 -8.68
C GLY A 205 18.41 5.45 -7.21
N GLY A 206 18.56 4.22 -6.69
CA GLY A 206 18.41 3.92 -5.27
C GLY A 206 17.00 3.59 -4.83
N PHE A 207 16.08 3.29 -5.75
CA PHE A 207 14.80 2.70 -5.39
C PHE A 207 14.98 1.24 -5.01
N ASP A 208 14.20 0.80 -4.01
CA ASP A 208 14.28 -0.56 -3.50
C ASP A 208 13.26 -1.46 -4.20
N ARG A 209 12.05 -0.91 -4.50
CA ARG A 209 10.93 -1.66 -5.10
C ARG A 209 10.31 -0.93 -6.27
N GLY A 210 9.66 -1.72 -7.14
CA GLY A 210 8.87 -1.23 -8.27
C GLY A 210 7.51 -1.91 -8.37
N GLY A 211 6.47 -1.12 -8.62
CA GLY A 211 5.10 -1.57 -8.89
C GLY A 211 4.66 -1.26 -10.32
N GLY A 212 3.44 -1.67 -10.69
CA GLY A 212 2.85 -1.40 -12.00
C GLY A 212 3.11 -2.49 -13.04
N PRO A 213 2.96 -2.18 -14.36
CA PRO A 213 2.98 -3.19 -15.42
C PRO A 213 4.21 -4.09 -15.45
N PHE A 214 5.38 -3.57 -15.10
CA PHE A 214 6.60 -4.37 -14.98
C PHE A 214 6.47 -5.45 -13.90
N ALA A 215 5.99 -5.08 -12.72
CA ALA A 215 5.82 -6.02 -11.62
C ALA A 215 4.68 -7.02 -11.88
N GLU A 216 3.62 -6.61 -12.58
CA GLU A 216 2.51 -7.47 -12.97
C GLU A 216 2.94 -8.56 -13.98
N ALA A 217 3.91 -8.27 -14.84
CA ALA A 217 4.50 -9.27 -15.73
C ALA A 217 5.22 -10.38 -14.97
N SER A 218 5.72 -10.11 -13.77
CA SER A 218 6.37 -11.11 -12.89
C SER A 218 5.36 -12.04 -12.19
N LEU A 219 4.05 -11.76 -12.33
CA LEU A 219 2.97 -12.63 -11.79
C LEU A 219 2.53 -13.72 -12.78
N ARG A 220 3.02 -13.72 -14.02
CA ARG A 220 2.70 -14.66 -15.08
C ARG A 220 3.71 -15.77 -15.13
#